data_7414bd57092080005cd7d6ec3859c7ee
#
_entry.id   7414bd57092080005cd7d6ec3859c7ee
#
_cell.length_a   1.000
_cell.length_b   1.000
_cell.length_c   1.000
_cell.angle_alpha   90.00
_cell.angle_beta   90.00
_cell.angle_gamma   90.00
#
_symmetry.space_group_name_H-M   'P 1'
#
loop_
_entity.id
_entity.type
_entity.pdbx_description
1 polymer ?
#
loop_
_entity_poly.entity_id
_entity_poly.type
_entity_poly.pdbx_seq_one_letter_code
_entity_poly.pdbx_strand_id
1 'polypeptide(L)'
;MEKKPFYITTPIYYPSGNPHIGHCYTTVACDSIARYRRMQGYDVMFLTGTDEHGQKIEEKAKEKGVTPKEYVDEIVKTFKGLWSYMNISYDRYIRTTDDYHIETVQKIFKALYDKGYIYKGEYKGKYCTPCESFWTESQLDENGCCPECHREVKEAKEEAYFFKMSPFADRIEKLLTETDYLQPKTRATELVNNFIKPGLEDLCVSRTTFKWGIPVTFDDKHVVYVWVDALSNYISALGYWNEQYNDFEKFWPADVHMVAKDIMRFHAIIWPAILMALDLPLPKHLAVHGWITFNGQKMSKSLGNVVDPFILGERYGADAIRYHILREMALGADSSFSNEIMINRINSDLANGLGNLVSRTVAMADKYFGGTLPTEREEGEFDAELIAEAE
;
A
#
# COMPACT_ATOMS: atom_id res chain seq x y z
N MET A 1 -29.99 -11.22 5.44
CA MET A 1 -29.39 -10.90 4.16
C MET A 1 -27.88 -11.11 4.26
N GLU A 2 -27.29 -11.72 3.27
CA GLU A 2 -25.83 -11.89 3.20
C GLU A 2 -25.17 -10.52 3.04
N LYS A 3 -24.11 -10.26 3.82
CA LYS A 3 -23.42 -8.97 3.77
C LYS A 3 -22.66 -8.86 2.45
N LYS A 4 -22.69 -7.69 1.82
CA LYS A 4 -21.92 -7.41 0.61
C LYS A 4 -20.41 -7.39 0.94
N PRO A 5 -19.56 -8.14 0.23
CA PRO A 5 -18.12 -8.13 0.49
C PRO A 5 -17.49 -6.78 0.08
N PHE A 6 -16.44 -6.40 0.79
CA PHE A 6 -15.61 -5.24 0.48
C PHE A 6 -14.16 -5.56 0.84
N TYR A 7 -13.27 -5.51 -0.14
CA TYR A 7 -11.86 -5.79 0.03
C TYR A 7 -11.00 -4.54 -0.19
N ILE A 8 -10.28 -4.13 0.86
CA ILE A 8 -9.37 -2.99 0.84
C ILE A 8 -7.97 -3.40 1.29
N THR A 9 -6.93 -2.86 0.64
CA THR A 9 -5.55 -3.18 0.96
C THR A 9 -4.68 -1.94 1.08
N THR A 10 -3.71 -1.98 2.00
CA THR A 10 -2.50 -1.17 1.88
C THR A 10 -1.51 -1.84 0.92
N PRO A 11 -0.41 -1.19 0.50
CA PRO A 11 0.76 -1.94 0.04
C PRO A 11 1.32 -2.75 1.21
N ILE A 12 2.08 -3.79 0.93
CA ILE A 12 2.91 -4.42 1.94
C ILE A 12 4.20 -3.59 2.12
N TYR A 13 4.59 -3.40 3.37
CA TYR A 13 5.67 -2.47 3.71
C TYR A 13 7.03 -3.14 3.72
N TYR A 14 8.02 -2.50 3.09
CA TYR A 14 9.39 -3.00 3.04
C TYR A 14 10.12 -2.80 4.38
N PRO A 15 10.44 -3.88 5.14
CA PRO A 15 10.93 -3.79 6.51
C PRO A 15 12.45 -3.51 6.56
N SER A 16 12.93 -2.54 5.79
CA SER A 16 14.34 -2.12 5.83
C SER A 16 14.70 -1.25 7.03
N GLY A 17 13.77 -1.04 7.94
CA GLY A 17 13.90 -0.31 9.21
C GLY A 17 12.55 0.05 9.79
N ASN A 18 12.54 0.74 10.94
CA ASN A 18 11.32 1.08 11.66
C ASN A 18 10.31 1.86 10.82
N PRO A 19 8.99 1.65 11.04
CA PRO A 19 7.95 2.42 10.37
C PRO A 19 8.00 3.90 10.77
N HIS A 20 7.45 4.75 9.91
CA HIS A 20 7.34 6.20 10.10
C HIS A 20 5.95 6.70 9.74
N ILE A 21 5.66 7.99 9.95
CA ILE A 21 4.33 8.58 9.74
C ILE A 21 3.78 8.36 8.30
N GLY A 22 4.64 8.22 7.30
CA GLY A 22 4.22 7.90 5.93
C GLY A 22 3.54 6.53 5.82
N HIS A 23 4.00 5.53 6.57
CA HIS A 23 3.32 4.22 6.66
C HIS A 23 1.97 4.35 7.38
N CYS A 24 1.90 5.22 8.42
CA CYS A 24 0.65 5.49 9.12
C CYS A 24 -0.39 6.10 8.19
N TYR A 25 0.00 6.98 7.25
CA TYR A 25 -0.95 7.63 6.35
C TYR A 25 -1.77 6.61 5.57
N THR A 26 -1.11 5.74 4.81
CA THR A 26 -1.80 4.71 4.02
C THR A 26 -2.67 3.81 4.91
N THR A 27 -2.10 3.35 6.04
CA THR A 27 -2.78 2.37 6.90
C THR A 27 -3.98 2.98 7.61
N VAL A 28 -3.87 4.20 8.13
CA VAL A 28 -4.98 4.92 8.79
C VAL A 28 -6.09 5.26 7.80
N ALA A 29 -5.74 5.65 6.56
CA ALA A 29 -6.72 5.91 5.52
C ALA A 29 -7.52 4.64 5.17
N CYS A 30 -6.84 3.51 4.95
CA CYS A 30 -7.50 2.22 4.72
C CYS A 30 -8.36 1.79 5.91
N ASP A 31 -7.84 1.93 7.14
CA ASP A 31 -8.57 1.57 8.36
C ASP A 31 -9.86 2.39 8.52
N SER A 32 -9.81 3.67 8.19
CA SER A 32 -10.99 4.54 8.29
C SER A 32 -12.07 4.16 7.28
N ILE A 33 -11.68 3.83 6.04
CA ILE A 33 -12.59 3.32 5.03
C ILE A 33 -13.16 1.96 5.44
N ALA A 34 -12.31 1.05 5.94
CA ALA A 34 -12.74 -0.27 6.40
C ALA A 34 -13.76 -0.18 7.53
N ARG A 35 -13.52 0.69 8.53
CA ARG A 35 -14.46 0.95 9.63
C ARG A 35 -15.77 1.53 9.12
N TYR A 36 -15.72 2.51 8.23
CA TYR A 36 -16.91 3.10 7.63
C TYR A 36 -17.75 2.05 6.88
N ARG A 37 -17.11 1.19 6.07
CA ARG A 37 -17.81 0.10 5.36
C ARG A 37 -18.42 -0.92 6.32
N ARG A 38 -17.75 -1.26 7.42
CA ARG A 38 -18.32 -2.11 8.47
C ARG A 38 -19.56 -1.49 9.12
N MET A 39 -19.54 -0.18 9.38
CA MET A 39 -20.70 0.57 9.90
C MET A 39 -21.88 0.54 8.90
N GLN A 40 -21.60 0.54 7.59
CA GLN A 40 -22.63 0.38 6.55
C GLN A 40 -23.11 -1.08 6.37
N GLY A 41 -22.61 -2.02 7.18
CA GLY A 41 -23.06 -3.42 7.16
C GLY A 41 -22.34 -4.31 6.14
N TYR A 42 -21.24 -3.85 5.50
CA TYR A 42 -20.44 -4.69 4.62
C TYR A 42 -19.66 -5.76 5.40
N ASP A 43 -19.35 -6.85 4.72
CA ASP A 43 -18.36 -7.82 5.15
C ASP A 43 -16.99 -7.38 4.61
N VAL A 44 -16.14 -6.88 5.49
CA VAL A 44 -14.91 -6.20 5.10
C VAL A 44 -13.70 -7.10 5.33
N MET A 45 -12.87 -7.26 4.30
CA MET A 45 -11.51 -7.78 4.39
C MET A 45 -10.53 -6.61 4.25
N PHE A 46 -9.79 -6.30 5.29
CA PHE A 46 -8.72 -5.31 5.30
C PHE A 46 -7.36 -6.01 5.41
N LEU A 47 -6.58 -5.96 4.32
CA LEU A 47 -5.25 -6.57 4.23
C LEU A 47 -4.16 -5.52 4.37
N THR A 48 -3.16 -5.83 5.19
CA THR A 48 -1.86 -5.15 5.25
C THR A 48 -0.76 -6.20 5.42
N GLY A 49 0.52 -5.80 5.40
CA GLY A 49 1.61 -6.76 5.57
C GLY A 49 2.99 -6.19 5.36
N THR A 50 3.96 -7.11 5.20
CA THR A 50 5.37 -6.78 4.96
C THR A 50 5.93 -7.52 3.75
N ASP A 51 6.70 -6.78 2.93
CA ASP A 51 7.49 -7.27 1.81
C ASP A 51 8.92 -7.53 2.31
N GLU A 52 9.27 -8.81 2.50
CA GLU A 52 10.41 -9.21 3.33
C GLU A 52 11.61 -9.75 2.54
N HIS A 53 11.49 -9.90 1.22
CA HIS A 53 12.56 -10.38 0.36
C HIS A 53 13.39 -9.25 -0.26
N GLY A 54 14.49 -9.61 -0.91
CA GLY A 54 15.30 -8.71 -1.70
C GLY A 54 16.72 -8.46 -1.15
N GLN A 55 17.56 -7.93 -2.04
CA GLN A 55 18.99 -7.70 -1.77
C GLN A 55 19.23 -6.78 -0.57
N LYS A 56 18.45 -5.74 -0.43
CA LYS A 56 18.61 -4.75 0.65
C LYS A 56 18.35 -5.35 2.04
N ILE A 57 17.43 -6.30 2.17
CA ILE A 57 17.20 -7.03 3.42
C ILE A 57 18.38 -7.95 3.73
N GLU A 58 18.88 -8.67 2.72
CA GLU A 58 20.06 -9.54 2.86
C GLU A 58 21.28 -8.73 3.33
N GLU A 59 21.54 -7.56 2.72
CA GLU A 59 22.61 -6.65 3.11
C GLU A 59 22.44 -6.13 4.55
N LYS A 60 21.22 -5.71 4.93
CA LYS A 60 20.92 -5.22 6.30
C LYS A 60 21.07 -6.31 7.36
N ALA A 61 20.64 -7.51 7.08
CA ALA A 61 20.82 -8.64 7.97
C ALA A 61 22.32 -8.96 8.16
N LYS A 62 23.09 -8.95 7.07
CA LYS A 62 24.54 -9.14 7.10
C LYS A 62 25.26 -8.05 7.91
N GLU A 63 24.86 -6.78 7.75
CA GLU A 63 25.39 -5.66 8.56
C GLU A 63 25.17 -5.87 10.06
N LYS A 64 24.03 -6.50 10.45
CA LYS A 64 23.70 -6.81 11.84
C LYS A 64 24.23 -8.16 12.34
N GLY A 65 24.83 -8.97 11.49
CA GLY A 65 25.33 -10.30 11.85
C GLY A 65 24.25 -11.32 12.18
N VAL A 66 23.05 -11.17 11.60
CA VAL A 66 21.90 -12.08 11.77
C VAL A 66 21.44 -12.64 10.43
N THR A 67 20.57 -13.65 10.44
CA THR A 67 19.93 -14.12 9.22
C THR A 67 18.88 -13.11 8.72
N PRO A 68 18.58 -13.07 7.40
CA PRO A 68 17.51 -12.22 6.88
C PRO A 68 16.17 -12.46 7.56
N LYS A 69 15.82 -13.72 7.88
CA LYS A 69 14.59 -14.06 8.59
C LYS A 69 14.53 -13.47 9.99
N GLU A 70 15.60 -13.60 10.78
CA GLU A 70 15.69 -13.00 12.12
C GLU A 70 15.58 -11.48 12.02
N TYR A 71 16.23 -10.87 11.03
CA TYR A 71 16.17 -9.43 10.83
C TYR A 71 14.72 -8.94 10.58
N VAL A 72 14.00 -9.57 9.64
CA VAL A 72 12.63 -9.14 9.32
C VAL A 72 11.66 -9.48 10.45
N ASP A 73 11.86 -10.58 11.19
CA ASP A 73 11.02 -10.93 12.35
C ASP A 73 11.05 -9.85 13.43
N GLU A 74 12.19 -9.22 13.68
CA GLU A 74 12.29 -8.10 14.63
C GLU A 74 11.60 -6.84 14.12
N ILE A 75 11.79 -6.50 12.84
CA ILE A 75 11.16 -5.30 12.28
C ILE A 75 9.64 -5.46 12.19
N VAL A 76 9.14 -6.65 11.84
CA VAL A 76 7.69 -6.94 11.79
C VAL A 76 7.02 -6.73 13.15
N LYS A 77 7.69 -7.07 14.27
CA LYS A 77 7.16 -6.77 15.61
C LYS A 77 6.92 -5.27 15.80
N THR A 78 7.81 -4.43 15.30
CA THR A 78 7.67 -2.97 15.38
C THR A 78 6.49 -2.47 14.54
N PHE A 79 6.29 -3.02 13.31
CA PHE A 79 5.12 -2.69 12.49
C PHE A 79 3.81 -3.10 13.19
N LYS A 80 3.72 -4.34 13.66
CA LYS A 80 2.53 -4.82 14.38
C LYS A 80 2.28 -4.04 15.67
N GLY A 81 3.34 -3.69 16.39
CA GLY A 81 3.26 -2.83 17.59
C GLY A 81 2.69 -1.44 17.26
N LEU A 82 3.14 -0.84 16.15
CA LEU A 82 2.60 0.44 15.69
C LEU A 82 1.14 0.34 15.27
N TRP A 83 0.75 -0.73 14.54
CA TRP A 83 -0.66 -0.92 14.15
C TRP A 83 -1.57 -1.14 15.36
N SER A 84 -1.09 -1.88 16.37
CA SER A 84 -1.80 -2.02 17.64
C SER A 84 -1.95 -0.69 18.37
N TYR A 85 -0.86 0.10 18.46
CA TYR A 85 -0.87 1.42 19.07
C TYR A 85 -1.83 2.38 18.37
N MET A 86 -1.83 2.38 17.04
CA MET A 86 -2.73 3.19 16.20
C MET A 86 -4.15 2.65 16.11
N ASN A 87 -4.47 1.57 16.82
CA ASN A 87 -5.79 0.92 16.78
C ASN A 87 -6.25 0.56 15.36
N ILE A 88 -5.36 0.00 14.55
CA ILE A 88 -5.65 -0.43 13.18
C ILE A 88 -6.41 -1.76 13.20
N SER A 89 -7.54 -1.81 12.51
CA SER A 89 -8.47 -2.93 12.51
C SER A 89 -8.33 -3.85 11.29
N TYR A 90 -7.08 -4.14 10.87
CA TYR A 90 -6.86 -5.09 9.78
C TYR A 90 -7.35 -6.50 10.13
N ASP A 91 -7.89 -7.19 9.14
CA ASP A 91 -8.35 -8.58 9.29
C ASP A 91 -7.23 -9.57 9.03
N ARG A 92 -6.28 -9.20 8.14
CA ARG A 92 -5.17 -10.08 7.77
C ARG A 92 -3.86 -9.29 7.61
N TYR A 93 -2.79 -9.88 8.15
CA TYR A 93 -1.42 -9.38 8.01
C TYR A 93 -0.59 -10.43 7.29
N ILE A 94 -0.25 -10.17 6.03
CA ILE A 94 0.56 -11.08 5.21
C ILE A 94 2.05 -10.75 5.35
N ARG A 95 2.86 -11.79 5.32
CA ARG A 95 4.31 -11.72 5.19
C ARG A 95 4.73 -12.44 3.90
N THR A 96 5.59 -11.85 3.09
CA THR A 96 6.05 -12.56 1.89
C THR A 96 6.90 -13.79 2.20
N THR A 97 7.35 -13.93 3.45
CA THR A 97 8.02 -15.14 3.97
C THR A 97 7.06 -16.21 4.49
N ASP A 98 5.75 -16.01 4.43
CA ASP A 98 4.77 -17.06 4.77
C ASP A 98 4.77 -18.16 3.70
N ASP A 99 4.78 -19.43 4.12
CA ASP A 99 4.90 -20.58 3.21
C ASP A 99 3.80 -20.63 2.14
N TYR A 100 2.56 -20.32 2.50
CA TYR A 100 1.44 -20.29 1.56
C TYR A 100 1.59 -19.19 0.49
N HIS A 101 2.24 -18.07 0.84
CA HIS A 101 2.53 -17.01 -0.12
C HIS A 101 3.64 -17.45 -1.08
N ILE A 102 4.73 -18.01 -0.56
CA ILE A 102 5.83 -18.57 -1.35
C ILE A 102 5.29 -19.58 -2.37
N GLU A 103 4.46 -20.52 -1.92
CA GLU A 103 3.83 -21.52 -2.78
C GLU A 103 2.99 -20.88 -3.89
N THR A 104 2.17 -19.90 -3.55
CA THR A 104 1.34 -19.17 -4.52
C THR A 104 2.19 -18.47 -5.57
N VAL A 105 3.23 -17.75 -5.16
CA VAL A 105 4.13 -17.01 -6.08
C VAL A 105 4.85 -17.97 -7.02
N GLN A 106 5.33 -19.10 -6.52
CA GLN A 106 5.95 -20.14 -7.34
C GLN A 106 5.00 -20.69 -8.40
N LYS A 107 3.74 -20.94 -8.03
CA LYS A 107 2.69 -21.38 -8.98
C LYS A 107 2.37 -20.31 -10.01
N ILE A 108 2.26 -19.04 -9.59
CA ILE A 108 2.06 -17.90 -10.50
C ILE A 108 3.20 -17.79 -11.51
N PHE A 109 4.44 -17.79 -11.03
CA PHE A 109 5.61 -17.68 -11.91
C PHE A 109 5.66 -18.83 -12.92
N LYS A 110 5.42 -20.06 -12.46
CA LYS A 110 5.36 -21.24 -13.33
C LYS A 110 4.25 -21.16 -14.39
N ALA A 111 3.05 -20.74 -13.98
CA ALA A 111 1.91 -20.58 -14.87
C ALA A 111 2.17 -19.52 -15.96
N LEU A 112 2.77 -18.39 -15.60
CA LEU A 112 3.16 -17.35 -16.56
C LEU A 112 4.24 -17.83 -17.53
N TYR A 113 5.18 -18.66 -17.05
CA TYR A 113 6.19 -19.30 -17.89
C TYR A 113 5.54 -20.30 -18.87
N ASP A 114 4.67 -21.18 -18.39
CA ASP A 114 4.00 -22.20 -19.22
C ASP A 114 3.08 -21.57 -20.29
N LYS A 115 2.46 -20.42 -19.97
CA LYS A 115 1.68 -19.63 -20.93
C LYS A 115 2.55 -18.85 -21.93
N GLY A 116 3.88 -18.88 -21.79
CA GLY A 116 4.82 -18.19 -22.66
C GLY A 116 4.88 -16.67 -22.46
N TYR A 117 4.33 -16.16 -21.35
CA TYR A 117 4.49 -14.76 -20.97
C TYR A 117 5.82 -14.49 -20.25
N ILE A 118 6.44 -15.50 -19.65
CA ILE A 118 7.79 -15.42 -19.11
C ILE A 118 8.76 -16.20 -20.02
N TYR A 119 9.91 -15.62 -20.30
CA TYR A 119 10.97 -16.22 -21.08
C TYR A 119 12.35 -15.91 -20.50
N LYS A 120 13.35 -16.73 -20.81
CA LYS A 120 14.73 -16.57 -20.35
C LYS A 120 15.52 -15.70 -21.30
N GLY A 121 16.30 -14.76 -20.78
CA GLY A 121 17.14 -13.84 -21.55
C GLY A 121 18.34 -13.35 -20.75
N GLU A 122 19.02 -12.34 -21.26
CA GLU A 122 20.14 -11.67 -20.59
C GLU A 122 19.73 -10.22 -20.32
N TYR A 123 19.75 -9.81 -19.04
CA TYR A 123 19.57 -8.41 -18.68
C TYR A 123 20.90 -7.66 -18.83
N LYS A 124 20.83 -6.51 -19.50
CA LYS A 124 21.91 -5.53 -19.59
C LYS A 124 21.31 -4.14 -19.37
N GLY A 125 21.69 -3.47 -18.29
CA GLY A 125 21.17 -2.16 -17.99
C GLY A 125 21.63 -1.65 -16.65
N LYS A 126 20.93 -0.67 -16.12
CA LYS A 126 21.22 -0.02 -14.84
C LYS A 126 20.27 -0.51 -13.76
N TYR A 127 20.78 -0.76 -12.57
CA TYR A 127 20.02 -1.23 -11.43
C TYR A 127 20.18 -0.27 -10.24
N CYS A 128 19.07 0.17 -9.69
CA CYS A 128 19.02 0.96 -8.47
C CYS A 128 18.76 0.04 -7.28
N THR A 129 19.79 -0.24 -6.48
CA THR A 129 19.64 -1.08 -5.28
C THR A 129 18.66 -0.51 -4.24
N PRO A 130 18.63 0.82 -3.97
CA PRO A 130 17.69 1.37 -3.00
C PRO A 130 16.21 1.27 -3.38
N CYS A 131 15.89 1.36 -4.70
CA CYS A 131 14.52 1.24 -5.22
C CYS A 131 14.20 -0.17 -5.70
N GLU A 132 15.22 -1.05 -5.76
CA GLU A 132 15.13 -2.38 -6.34
C GLU A 132 14.51 -2.37 -7.75
N SER A 133 14.91 -1.38 -8.57
CA SER A 133 14.34 -1.13 -9.88
C SER A 133 15.41 -1.15 -10.98
N PHE A 134 15.02 -1.72 -12.10
CA PHE A 134 15.83 -1.69 -13.33
C PHE A 134 15.47 -0.49 -14.19
N TRP A 135 16.47 0.09 -14.84
CA TRP A 135 16.36 1.25 -15.69
C TRP A 135 17.18 1.08 -16.96
N THR A 136 16.65 1.50 -18.07
CA THR A 136 17.45 1.70 -19.29
C THR A 136 18.20 3.03 -19.17
N GLU A 137 19.25 3.22 -19.99
CA GLU A 137 19.98 4.49 -19.98
C GLU A 137 19.11 5.69 -20.35
N SER A 138 18.10 5.49 -21.20
CA SER A 138 17.15 6.54 -21.60
C SER A 138 16.15 6.92 -20.50
N GLN A 139 16.01 6.12 -19.49
CA GLN A 139 15.09 6.33 -18.36
C GLN A 139 15.77 6.98 -17.16
N LEU A 140 17.10 7.09 -17.16
CA LEU A 140 17.83 7.75 -16.08
C LEU A 140 17.54 9.25 -16.08
N ASP A 141 17.73 9.88 -14.91
CA ASP A 141 17.63 11.34 -14.81
C ASP A 141 18.80 12.06 -15.54
N GLU A 142 18.76 13.38 -15.58
CA GLU A 142 19.75 14.22 -16.25
C GLU A 142 21.19 14.05 -15.72
N ASN A 143 21.35 13.47 -14.54
CA ASN A 143 22.64 13.17 -13.90
C ASN A 143 23.06 11.71 -14.09
N GLY A 144 22.29 10.91 -14.86
CA GLY A 144 22.53 9.48 -15.03
C GLY A 144 22.21 8.63 -13.80
N CYS A 145 21.38 9.17 -12.90
CA CYS A 145 20.93 8.53 -11.66
C CYS A 145 19.51 7.94 -11.78
N CYS A 146 19.08 7.22 -10.77
CA CYS A 146 17.73 6.67 -10.68
C CYS A 146 16.67 7.80 -10.71
N PRO A 147 15.70 7.78 -11.60
CA PRO A 147 14.70 8.84 -11.73
C PRO A 147 13.75 8.95 -10.52
N GLU A 148 13.67 7.90 -9.70
CA GLU A 148 12.80 7.88 -8.51
C GLU A 148 13.48 8.41 -7.24
N CYS A 149 14.74 8.04 -7.00
CA CYS A 149 15.42 8.39 -5.76
C CYS A 149 16.68 9.24 -5.94
N HIS A 150 17.05 9.54 -7.20
CA HIS A 150 18.23 10.36 -7.59
C HIS A 150 19.57 9.84 -7.06
N ARG A 151 19.67 8.52 -6.77
CA ARG A 151 20.91 7.86 -6.35
C ARG A 151 21.59 7.20 -7.53
N GLU A 152 22.90 6.96 -7.38
CA GLU A 152 23.68 6.24 -8.38
C GLU A 152 23.09 4.86 -8.67
N VAL A 153 23.11 4.49 -9.93
CA VAL A 153 22.74 3.16 -10.42
C VAL A 153 23.98 2.37 -10.78
N LYS A 154 23.91 1.06 -10.62
CA LYS A 154 25.02 0.14 -10.96
C LYS A 154 24.74 -0.56 -12.29
N GLU A 155 25.76 -0.85 -13.06
CA GLU A 155 25.62 -1.73 -14.20
C GLU A 155 25.24 -3.13 -13.72
N ALA A 156 24.22 -3.70 -14.36
CA ALA A 156 23.79 -5.06 -14.12
C ALA A 156 23.79 -5.82 -15.44
N LYS A 157 24.50 -6.94 -15.43
CA LYS A 157 24.50 -7.90 -16.54
C LYS A 157 24.35 -9.28 -15.93
N GLU A 158 23.18 -9.88 -16.10
CA GLU A 158 22.89 -11.21 -15.58
C GLU A 158 21.89 -11.95 -16.44
N GLU A 159 21.97 -13.28 -16.43
CA GLU A 159 20.91 -14.12 -16.95
C GLU A 159 19.65 -13.91 -16.10
N ALA A 160 18.51 -13.70 -16.74
CA ALA A 160 17.26 -13.42 -16.05
C ALA A 160 16.06 -13.93 -16.83
N TYR A 161 14.94 -14.06 -16.14
CA TYR A 161 13.63 -14.24 -16.75
C TYR A 161 12.96 -12.89 -16.96
N PHE A 162 12.25 -12.77 -18.09
CA PHE A 162 11.53 -11.55 -18.49
C PHE A 162 10.05 -11.84 -18.65
N PHE A 163 9.20 -10.94 -18.15
CA PHE A 163 7.77 -10.96 -18.38
C PHE A 163 7.43 -10.00 -19.52
N LYS A 164 6.72 -10.52 -20.53
CA LYS A 164 6.29 -9.77 -21.72
C LYS A 164 5.23 -8.75 -21.34
N MET A 165 5.54 -7.47 -21.46
CA MET A 165 4.63 -6.38 -21.13
C MET A 165 3.85 -5.88 -22.36
N SER A 166 4.44 -5.91 -23.54
CA SER A 166 3.86 -5.39 -24.79
C SER A 166 2.46 -5.94 -25.12
N PRO A 167 2.11 -7.23 -24.87
CA PRO A 167 0.77 -7.74 -25.18
C PRO A 167 -0.36 -7.08 -24.38
N PHE A 168 -0.02 -6.39 -23.30
CA PHE A 168 -1.00 -5.78 -22.38
C PHE A 168 -1.11 -4.26 -22.54
N ALA A 169 -0.26 -3.62 -23.35
CA ALA A 169 -0.14 -2.16 -23.44
C ALA A 169 -1.48 -1.46 -23.73
N ASP A 170 -2.18 -1.85 -24.80
CA ASP A 170 -3.46 -1.26 -25.21
C ASP A 170 -4.55 -1.44 -24.14
N ARG A 171 -4.57 -2.60 -23.48
CA ARG A 171 -5.55 -2.90 -22.43
C ARG A 171 -5.29 -2.06 -21.18
N ILE A 172 -4.02 -1.84 -20.84
CA ILE A 172 -3.59 -1.01 -19.72
C ILE A 172 -3.89 0.46 -20.03
N GLU A 173 -3.62 0.94 -21.25
CA GLU A 173 -3.94 2.31 -21.64
C GLU A 173 -5.44 2.58 -21.48
N LYS A 174 -6.30 1.70 -22.00
CA LYS A 174 -7.75 1.80 -21.83
C LYS A 174 -8.17 1.76 -20.36
N LEU A 175 -7.59 0.86 -19.56
CA LEU A 175 -7.86 0.80 -18.13
C LEU A 175 -7.60 2.14 -17.45
N LEU A 176 -6.48 2.79 -17.77
CA LEU A 176 -6.08 4.06 -17.14
C LEU A 176 -6.86 5.26 -17.65
N THR A 177 -7.27 5.27 -18.93
CA THR A 177 -7.86 6.46 -19.56
C THR A 177 -9.39 6.40 -19.64
N GLU A 178 -9.98 5.21 -19.80
CA GLU A 178 -11.40 5.03 -20.07
C GLU A 178 -12.20 4.57 -18.85
N THR A 179 -11.54 4.23 -17.72
CA THR A 179 -12.22 3.74 -16.51
C THR A 179 -11.89 4.60 -15.29
N ASP A 180 -12.58 4.29 -14.18
CA ASP A 180 -12.32 4.92 -12.87
C ASP A 180 -11.28 4.14 -12.02
N TYR A 181 -10.52 3.24 -12.65
CA TYR A 181 -9.53 2.41 -11.96
C TYR A 181 -8.52 3.23 -11.18
N LEU A 182 -7.87 4.22 -11.82
CA LEU A 182 -6.83 5.04 -11.20
C LEU A 182 -7.41 6.34 -10.64
N GLN A 183 -7.18 6.59 -9.35
CA GLN A 183 -7.58 7.79 -8.64
C GLN A 183 -6.39 8.45 -7.93
N PRO A 184 -6.13 9.76 -8.14
CA PRO A 184 -6.87 10.67 -9.02
C PRO A 184 -6.55 10.44 -10.52
N LYS A 185 -7.52 10.66 -11.38
CA LYS A 185 -7.40 10.48 -12.85
C LYS A 185 -6.25 11.28 -13.50
N THR A 186 -5.85 12.38 -12.89
CA THR A 186 -4.73 13.20 -13.38
C THR A 186 -3.42 12.43 -13.49
N ARG A 187 -3.23 11.36 -12.72
CA ARG A 187 -2.05 10.49 -12.78
C ARG A 187 -2.01 9.57 -14.00
N ALA A 188 -3.15 9.31 -14.63
CA ALA A 188 -3.21 8.46 -15.82
C ALA A 188 -2.40 9.05 -16.99
N THR A 189 -2.49 10.36 -17.21
CA THR A 189 -1.75 11.05 -18.29
C THR A 189 -0.23 10.92 -18.10
N GLU A 190 0.26 11.02 -16.87
CA GLU A 190 1.66 10.84 -16.52
C GLU A 190 2.14 9.42 -16.89
N LEU A 191 1.40 8.40 -16.45
CA LEU A 191 1.76 7.00 -16.73
C LEU A 191 1.71 6.66 -18.22
N VAL A 192 0.67 7.12 -18.92
CA VAL A 192 0.52 6.87 -20.37
C VAL A 192 1.65 7.52 -21.14
N ASN A 193 1.96 8.78 -20.88
CA ASN A 193 3.01 9.49 -21.62
C ASN A 193 4.41 8.97 -21.33
N ASN A 194 4.70 8.60 -20.08
CA ASN A 194 6.06 8.24 -19.66
C ASN A 194 6.37 6.74 -19.87
N PHE A 195 5.36 5.87 -19.88
CA PHE A 195 5.61 4.42 -19.91
C PHE A 195 4.90 3.69 -21.06
N ILE A 196 3.67 4.06 -21.41
CA ILE A 196 2.89 3.30 -22.40
C ILE A 196 3.20 3.77 -23.83
N LYS A 197 3.15 5.08 -24.10
CA LYS A 197 3.41 5.63 -25.44
C LYS A 197 4.81 5.38 -25.97
N PRO A 198 5.88 5.42 -25.13
CA PRO A 198 7.21 5.03 -25.59
C PRO A 198 7.33 3.54 -25.93
N GLY A 199 6.35 2.72 -25.53
CA GLY A 199 6.37 1.26 -25.59
C GLY A 199 6.74 0.64 -24.25
N LEU A 200 5.94 -0.32 -23.80
CA LEU A 200 6.25 -1.06 -22.57
C LEU A 200 7.39 -2.05 -22.85
N GLU A 201 8.49 -1.86 -22.15
CA GLU A 201 9.60 -2.82 -22.15
C GLU A 201 9.29 -4.03 -21.29
N ASP A 202 9.80 -5.19 -21.69
CA ASP A 202 9.63 -6.43 -20.94
C ASP A 202 10.31 -6.32 -19.57
N LEU A 203 9.58 -6.75 -18.53
CA LEU A 203 10.02 -6.64 -17.15
C LEU A 203 10.94 -7.79 -16.76
N CYS A 204 12.15 -7.50 -16.28
CA CYS A 204 13.00 -8.50 -15.64
C CYS A 204 12.31 -9.00 -14.35
N VAL A 205 12.04 -10.31 -14.26
CA VAL A 205 11.25 -10.92 -13.18
C VAL A 205 11.99 -11.97 -12.36
N SER A 206 13.30 -12.07 -12.53
CA SER A 206 14.15 -12.91 -11.68
C SER A 206 15.53 -12.31 -11.44
N ARG A 207 16.21 -12.78 -10.41
CA ARG A 207 17.56 -12.37 -10.04
C ARG A 207 18.43 -13.59 -9.71
N THR A 208 19.75 -13.45 -9.95
CA THR A 208 20.76 -14.44 -9.59
C THR A 208 21.82 -13.89 -8.63
N THR A 209 21.83 -12.58 -8.40
CA THR A 209 22.87 -11.86 -7.65
C THR A 209 22.72 -11.91 -6.15
N PHE A 210 21.55 -12.32 -5.64
CA PHE A 210 21.29 -12.56 -4.21
C PHE A 210 20.40 -13.80 -4.04
N LYS A 211 20.30 -14.30 -2.80
CA LYS A 211 19.60 -15.55 -2.50
C LYS A 211 18.35 -15.37 -1.64
N TRP A 212 18.22 -14.24 -0.98
CA TRP A 212 17.07 -13.95 -0.13
C TRP A 212 15.86 -13.54 -0.96
N GLY A 213 15.12 -14.53 -1.44
CA GLY A 213 13.94 -14.39 -2.30
C GLY A 213 13.28 -15.74 -2.51
N ILE A 214 12.15 -15.76 -3.21
CA ILE A 214 11.41 -16.98 -3.53
C ILE A 214 12.12 -17.73 -4.67
N PRO A 215 12.56 -18.97 -4.48
CA PRO A 215 13.24 -19.73 -5.53
C PRO A 215 12.30 -20.04 -6.71
N VAL A 216 12.83 -19.95 -7.93
CA VAL A 216 12.14 -20.42 -9.13
C VAL A 216 12.19 -21.95 -9.14
N THR A 217 11.04 -22.62 -9.12
CA THR A 217 10.94 -24.08 -8.89
C THR A 217 11.61 -24.96 -9.95
N PHE A 218 11.81 -24.45 -11.17
CA PHE A 218 12.41 -25.16 -12.30
C PHE A 218 13.80 -24.64 -12.68
N ASP A 219 14.33 -23.64 -11.94
CA ASP A 219 15.68 -23.09 -12.12
C ASP A 219 16.19 -22.49 -10.80
N ASP A 220 16.86 -23.30 -9.99
CA ASP A 220 17.30 -23.01 -8.64
C ASP A 220 18.38 -21.92 -8.52
N LYS A 221 18.94 -21.49 -9.66
CA LYS A 221 19.88 -20.35 -9.71
C LYS A 221 19.16 -19.02 -9.55
N HIS A 222 17.85 -18.98 -9.83
CA HIS A 222 17.05 -17.77 -9.87
C HIS A 222 16.13 -17.66 -8.64
N VAL A 223 16.02 -16.47 -8.12
CA VAL A 223 14.93 -16.07 -7.23
C VAL A 223 13.96 -15.15 -7.97
N VAL A 224 12.68 -15.22 -7.62
CA VAL A 224 11.64 -14.35 -8.19
C VAL A 224 11.93 -12.91 -7.83
N TYR A 225 11.76 -12.00 -8.79
CA TYR A 225 11.93 -10.57 -8.59
C TYR A 225 10.87 -10.02 -7.62
N VAL A 226 11.33 -9.15 -6.72
CA VAL A 226 10.56 -8.66 -5.58
C VAL A 226 9.16 -8.13 -5.93
N TRP A 227 8.97 -7.50 -7.08
CA TRP A 227 7.67 -6.96 -7.45
C TRP A 227 6.65 -8.02 -7.90
N VAL A 228 7.07 -9.13 -8.50
CA VAL A 228 6.17 -10.27 -8.77
C VAL A 228 5.76 -10.92 -7.45
N ASP A 229 6.72 -11.08 -6.55
CA ASP A 229 6.52 -11.54 -5.19
C ASP A 229 5.55 -10.61 -4.46
N ALA A 230 5.92 -9.35 -4.28
CA ALA A 230 5.15 -8.37 -3.53
C ALA A 230 3.72 -8.20 -4.04
N LEU A 231 3.51 -8.05 -5.37
CA LEU A 231 2.18 -7.82 -5.94
C LEU A 231 1.24 -9.02 -5.79
N SER A 232 1.79 -10.23 -5.76
CA SER A 232 1.00 -11.47 -5.57
C SER A 232 0.36 -11.59 -4.18
N ASN A 233 0.79 -10.76 -3.21
CA ASN A 233 0.23 -10.79 -1.85
C ASN A 233 -1.29 -10.58 -1.82
N TYR A 234 -1.81 -9.74 -2.70
CA TYR A 234 -3.23 -9.37 -2.74
C TYR A 234 -4.17 -10.53 -3.01
N ILE A 235 -3.70 -11.55 -3.72
CA ILE A 235 -4.47 -12.75 -4.03
C ILE A 235 -4.05 -13.95 -3.20
N SER A 236 -2.77 -14.11 -2.88
CA SER A 236 -2.30 -15.21 -2.03
C SER A 236 -2.90 -15.13 -0.62
N ALA A 237 -3.04 -13.91 -0.08
CA ALA A 237 -3.69 -13.67 1.21
C ALA A 237 -5.17 -14.06 1.23
N LEU A 238 -5.81 -14.25 0.10
CA LEU A 238 -7.20 -14.72 -0.01
C LEU A 238 -7.32 -16.23 -0.26
N GLY A 239 -6.20 -16.92 -0.48
CA GLY A 239 -6.19 -18.35 -0.77
C GLY A 239 -6.08 -18.70 -2.25
N TYR A 240 -5.69 -17.76 -3.11
CA TYR A 240 -5.44 -18.07 -4.51
C TYR A 240 -4.30 -19.08 -4.64
N TRP A 241 -4.65 -20.28 -5.16
CA TRP A 241 -3.74 -21.41 -5.35
C TRP A 241 -2.98 -21.90 -4.09
N ASN A 242 -3.51 -21.67 -2.91
CA ASN A 242 -3.05 -22.24 -1.66
C ASN A 242 -4.22 -22.72 -0.81
N GLU A 243 -3.94 -23.52 0.22
CA GLU A 243 -4.95 -24.11 1.11
C GLU A 243 -5.07 -23.35 2.45
N GLN A 244 -4.30 -22.28 2.67
CA GLN A 244 -4.32 -21.52 3.91
C GLN A 244 -5.63 -20.78 4.12
N TYR A 245 -6.20 -20.25 3.02
CA TYR A 245 -7.45 -19.49 3.04
C TYR A 245 -8.36 -19.92 1.88
N ASN A 246 -9.64 -19.59 1.96
CA ASN A 246 -10.66 -19.88 0.94
C ASN A 246 -11.54 -18.66 0.63
N ASP A 247 -10.99 -17.47 0.79
CA ASP A 247 -11.71 -16.21 0.69
C ASP A 247 -11.65 -15.58 -0.71
N PHE A 248 -10.90 -16.18 -1.66
CA PHE A 248 -10.62 -15.60 -2.96
C PHE A 248 -11.90 -15.30 -3.74
N GLU A 249 -12.78 -16.27 -3.92
CA GLU A 249 -14.02 -16.11 -4.70
C GLU A 249 -14.98 -15.08 -4.07
N LYS A 250 -14.88 -14.86 -2.75
CA LYS A 250 -15.72 -13.94 -2.02
C LYS A 250 -15.26 -12.50 -2.14
N PHE A 251 -13.94 -12.25 -2.02
CA PHE A 251 -13.41 -10.91 -1.88
C PHE A 251 -12.67 -10.40 -3.13
N TRP A 252 -12.22 -11.29 -4.03
CA TRP A 252 -11.60 -10.84 -5.27
C TRP A 252 -12.65 -10.54 -6.35
N PRO A 253 -12.56 -9.46 -7.13
CA PRO A 253 -11.49 -8.45 -7.16
C PRO A 253 -11.58 -7.44 -6.01
N ALA A 254 -10.41 -6.93 -5.60
CA ALA A 254 -10.33 -5.88 -4.58
C ALA A 254 -11.14 -4.64 -4.96
N ASP A 255 -11.85 -4.06 -3.97
CA ASP A 255 -12.54 -2.79 -4.16
C ASP A 255 -11.57 -1.62 -4.22
N VAL A 256 -10.53 -1.64 -3.36
CA VAL A 256 -9.55 -0.56 -3.32
C VAL A 256 -8.15 -1.11 -3.00
N HIS A 257 -7.20 -0.86 -3.87
CA HIS A 257 -5.77 -0.85 -3.53
C HIS A 257 -5.35 0.60 -3.25
N MET A 258 -4.88 0.89 -2.04
CA MET A 258 -4.37 2.22 -1.69
C MET A 258 -2.86 2.21 -1.62
N VAL A 259 -2.19 3.08 -2.37
CA VAL A 259 -0.73 3.13 -2.46
C VAL A 259 -0.21 4.57 -2.49
N ALA A 260 1.04 4.76 -2.12
CA ALA A 260 1.73 6.03 -2.35
C ALA A 260 2.23 6.14 -3.80
N LYS A 261 2.44 7.37 -4.26
CA LYS A 261 2.79 7.68 -5.66
C LYS A 261 4.08 7.03 -6.15
N ASP A 262 5.02 6.71 -5.26
CA ASP A 262 6.31 6.09 -5.59
C ASP A 262 6.18 4.63 -6.08
N ILE A 263 5.11 3.95 -5.70
CA ILE A 263 4.83 2.58 -6.17
C ILE A 263 3.63 2.50 -7.12
N MET A 264 3.11 3.65 -7.56
CA MET A 264 1.96 3.74 -8.45
C MET A 264 2.19 2.96 -9.76
N ARG A 265 3.35 3.10 -10.40
CA ARG A 265 3.67 2.41 -11.66
C ARG A 265 3.52 0.90 -11.57
N PHE A 266 3.98 0.31 -10.48
CA PHE A 266 3.91 -1.14 -10.27
C PHE A 266 2.46 -1.62 -10.13
N HIS A 267 1.61 -0.85 -9.46
CA HIS A 267 0.20 -1.19 -9.25
C HIS A 267 -0.70 -0.82 -10.43
N ALA A 268 -0.34 0.23 -11.19
CA ALA A 268 -1.14 0.70 -12.31
C ALA A 268 -0.83 -0.01 -13.64
N ILE A 269 0.38 -0.55 -13.80
CA ILE A 269 0.86 -1.15 -15.05
C ILE A 269 1.21 -2.62 -14.86
N ILE A 270 2.12 -2.94 -13.91
CA ILE A 270 2.66 -4.31 -13.79
C ILE A 270 1.62 -5.26 -13.19
N TRP A 271 0.96 -4.86 -12.12
CA TRP A 271 -0.06 -5.69 -11.47
C TRP A 271 -1.23 -6.02 -12.40
N PRO A 272 -1.85 -5.06 -13.11
CA PRO A 272 -2.84 -5.37 -14.13
C PRO A 272 -2.33 -6.32 -15.24
N ALA A 273 -1.08 -6.16 -15.71
CA ALA A 273 -0.51 -7.06 -16.71
C ALA A 273 -0.41 -8.51 -16.20
N ILE A 274 0.07 -8.70 -14.97
CA ILE A 274 0.15 -10.03 -14.33
C ILE A 274 -1.25 -10.65 -14.20
N LEU A 275 -2.23 -9.89 -13.72
CA LEU A 275 -3.61 -10.36 -13.58
C LEU A 275 -4.23 -10.73 -14.92
N MET A 276 -4.02 -9.90 -15.96
CA MET A 276 -4.48 -10.17 -17.32
C MET A 276 -3.85 -11.45 -17.89
N ALA A 277 -2.57 -11.69 -17.61
CA ALA A 277 -1.86 -12.90 -18.04
C ALA A 277 -2.35 -14.17 -17.31
N LEU A 278 -2.87 -13.99 -16.09
CA LEU A 278 -3.50 -15.06 -15.31
C LEU A 278 -5.00 -15.23 -15.60
N ASP A 279 -5.57 -14.42 -16.51
CA ASP A 279 -7.01 -14.37 -16.81
C ASP A 279 -7.88 -14.02 -15.58
N LEU A 280 -7.34 -13.21 -14.66
CA LEU A 280 -8.02 -12.77 -13.46
C LEU A 280 -8.67 -11.39 -13.64
N PRO A 281 -9.81 -11.12 -12.96
CA PRO A 281 -10.40 -9.79 -12.93
C PRO A 281 -9.48 -8.80 -12.25
N LEU A 282 -9.56 -7.53 -12.69
CA LEU A 282 -8.74 -6.44 -12.15
C LEU A 282 -9.38 -5.83 -10.90
N PRO A 283 -8.60 -5.27 -9.97
CA PRO A 283 -9.12 -4.46 -8.87
C PRO A 283 -9.99 -3.32 -9.40
N LYS A 284 -11.01 -2.92 -8.63
CA LYS A 284 -11.95 -1.87 -9.05
C LYS A 284 -11.29 -0.49 -9.04
N HIS A 285 -10.53 -0.18 -7.98
CA HIS A 285 -9.88 1.12 -7.83
C HIS A 285 -8.44 0.98 -7.30
N LEU A 286 -7.56 1.78 -7.90
CA LEU A 286 -6.22 2.07 -7.39
C LEU A 286 -6.21 3.52 -6.89
N ALA A 287 -6.26 3.71 -5.57
CA ALA A 287 -6.20 5.02 -4.94
C ALA A 287 -4.74 5.40 -4.63
N VAL A 288 -4.29 6.49 -5.22
CA VAL A 288 -2.89 6.93 -5.10
C VAL A 288 -2.83 8.21 -4.29
N HIS A 289 -2.09 8.18 -3.19
CA HIS A 289 -1.83 9.35 -2.36
C HIS A 289 -0.42 9.90 -2.56
N GLY A 290 -0.24 11.19 -2.19
CA GLY A 290 1.05 11.86 -2.19
C GLY A 290 1.94 11.46 -1.01
N TRP A 291 3.08 12.11 -0.89
CA TRP A 291 3.98 11.95 0.25
C TRP A 291 3.60 12.89 1.40
N ILE A 292 3.95 12.45 2.61
CA ILE A 292 4.07 13.38 3.73
C ILE A 292 5.50 13.92 3.71
N THR A 293 5.61 15.24 3.59
CA THR A 293 6.88 15.98 3.64
C THR A 293 7.06 16.62 5.01
N PHE A 294 8.30 16.89 5.37
CA PHE A 294 8.64 17.69 6.54
C PHE A 294 9.39 18.94 6.08
N ASN A 295 8.85 20.12 6.37
CA ASN A 295 9.38 21.40 5.87
C ASN A 295 9.58 21.41 4.32
N GLY A 296 8.62 20.84 3.58
CA GLY A 296 8.67 20.77 2.13
C GLY A 296 9.63 19.73 1.53
N GLN A 297 10.33 18.96 2.36
CA GLN A 297 11.26 17.92 1.92
C GLN A 297 10.71 16.53 2.20
N LYS A 298 10.97 15.57 1.29
CA LYS A 298 10.67 14.16 1.53
C LYS A 298 11.38 13.67 2.79
N MET A 299 10.62 13.00 3.68
CA MET A 299 11.21 12.39 4.87
C MET A 299 12.19 11.29 4.48
N SER A 300 13.39 11.36 5.03
CA SER A 300 14.44 10.36 4.80
C SER A 300 15.24 10.15 6.08
N LYS A 301 15.54 8.87 6.41
CA LYS A 301 16.41 8.55 7.55
C LYS A 301 17.79 9.17 7.43
N SER A 302 18.32 9.29 6.21
CA SER A 302 19.61 9.93 5.95
C SER A 302 19.63 11.44 6.20
N LEU A 303 18.46 12.09 6.12
CA LEU A 303 18.31 13.53 6.43
C LEU A 303 17.93 13.80 7.88
N GLY A 304 17.66 12.75 8.68
CA GLY A 304 17.26 12.89 10.09
C GLY A 304 15.92 13.60 10.30
N ASN A 305 15.10 13.75 9.25
CA ASN A 305 13.83 14.47 9.28
C ASN A 305 12.60 13.54 9.34
N VAL A 306 12.80 12.28 9.76
CA VAL A 306 11.72 11.30 9.88
C VAL A 306 10.93 11.55 11.16
N VAL A 307 9.63 11.69 11.02
CA VAL A 307 8.70 11.83 12.13
C VAL A 307 8.33 10.45 12.67
N ASP A 308 8.72 10.19 13.92
CA ASP A 308 8.42 8.93 14.61
C ASP A 308 6.97 8.96 15.15
N PRO A 309 6.11 8.04 14.71
CA PRO A 309 4.72 8.00 15.14
C PRO A 309 4.52 7.60 16.60
N PHE A 310 5.47 6.87 17.22
CA PHE A 310 5.38 6.56 18.65
C PHE A 310 5.64 7.81 19.49
N ILE A 311 6.65 8.62 19.14
CA ILE A 311 6.93 9.90 19.82
C ILE A 311 5.76 10.86 19.70
N LEU A 312 5.15 10.94 18.50
CA LEU A 312 3.93 11.74 18.34
C LEU A 312 2.78 11.20 19.19
N GLY A 313 2.65 9.87 19.26
CA GLY A 313 1.62 9.21 20.02
C GLY A 313 1.72 9.46 21.53
N GLU A 314 2.91 9.38 22.10
CA GLU A 314 3.16 9.73 23.49
C GLU A 314 2.78 11.18 23.80
N ARG A 315 2.97 12.09 22.83
CA ARG A 315 2.68 13.52 23.02
C ARG A 315 1.22 13.88 22.82
N TYR A 316 0.56 13.33 21.81
CA TYR A 316 -0.75 13.78 21.35
C TYR A 316 -1.85 12.70 21.40
N GLY A 317 -1.49 11.44 21.60
CA GLY A 317 -2.39 10.30 21.50
C GLY A 317 -2.63 9.82 20.06
N ALA A 318 -2.96 8.53 19.91
CA ALA A 318 -3.17 7.89 18.62
C ALA A 318 -4.33 8.51 17.83
N ASP A 319 -5.43 8.84 18.49
CA ASP A 319 -6.63 9.40 17.83
C ASP A 319 -6.38 10.79 17.23
N ALA A 320 -5.59 11.63 17.91
CA ALA A 320 -5.21 12.94 17.39
C ALA A 320 -4.31 12.81 16.13
N ILE A 321 -3.41 11.83 16.10
CA ILE A 321 -2.58 11.55 14.91
C ILE A 321 -3.47 11.05 13.78
N ARG A 322 -4.36 10.11 14.03
CA ARG A 322 -5.30 9.58 13.05
C ARG A 322 -6.14 10.69 12.44
N TYR A 323 -6.71 11.57 13.29
CA TYR A 323 -7.48 12.71 12.85
C TYR A 323 -6.65 13.67 11.99
N HIS A 324 -5.45 14.05 12.45
CA HIS A 324 -4.55 14.92 11.69
C HIS A 324 -4.21 14.37 10.30
N ILE A 325 -3.87 13.08 10.21
CA ILE A 325 -3.58 12.39 8.95
C ILE A 325 -4.78 12.50 7.98
N LEU A 326 -5.97 12.18 8.44
CA LEU A 326 -7.16 12.19 7.58
C LEU A 326 -7.63 13.60 7.21
N ARG A 327 -7.37 14.58 8.06
CA ARG A 327 -7.84 15.97 7.88
C ARG A 327 -6.90 16.79 7.01
N GLU A 328 -5.59 16.61 7.17
CA GLU A 328 -4.57 17.43 6.51
C GLU A 328 -3.96 16.79 5.27
N MET A 329 -4.00 15.46 5.19
CA MET A 329 -3.36 14.75 4.09
C MET A 329 -4.37 14.58 2.94
N ALA A 330 -4.33 15.50 1.98
CA ALA A 330 -5.18 15.41 0.80
C ALA A 330 -4.82 14.19 -0.06
N LEU A 331 -5.82 13.36 -0.39
CA LEU A 331 -5.62 12.24 -1.29
C LEU A 331 -5.20 12.76 -2.67
N GLY A 332 -4.10 12.23 -3.20
CA GLY A 332 -3.58 12.57 -4.54
C GLY A 332 -2.55 13.71 -4.58
N ALA A 333 -2.37 14.46 -3.50
CA ALA A 333 -1.38 15.52 -3.40
C ALA A 333 -0.35 15.25 -2.28
N ASP A 334 0.82 15.88 -2.38
CA ASP A 334 1.78 15.90 -1.28
C ASP A 334 1.28 16.82 -0.17
N SER A 335 1.52 16.41 1.06
CA SER A 335 1.13 17.17 2.26
C SER A 335 2.34 17.40 3.15
N SER A 336 2.31 18.46 3.95
CA SER A 336 3.40 18.77 4.87
C SER A 336 2.96 18.55 6.32
N PHE A 337 3.77 17.81 7.07
CA PHE A 337 3.60 17.66 8.50
C PHE A 337 4.25 18.82 9.24
N SER A 338 3.54 19.42 10.20
CA SER A 338 4.12 20.29 11.22
C SER A 338 3.41 20.11 12.57
N ASN A 339 4.17 20.26 13.66
CA ASN A 339 3.59 20.23 15.01
C ASN A 339 2.58 21.36 15.22
N GLU A 340 2.80 22.52 14.64
CA GLU A 340 1.91 23.68 14.75
C GLU A 340 0.54 23.39 14.12
N ILE A 341 0.50 22.83 12.91
CA ILE A 341 -0.75 22.43 12.25
C ILE A 341 -1.46 21.37 13.10
N MET A 342 -0.73 20.40 13.63
CA MET A 342 -1.30 19.35 14.46
C MET A 342 -1.95 19.90 15.73
N ILE A 343 -1.26 20.78 16.47
CA ILE A 343 -1.79 21.43 17.67
C ILE A 343 -3.02 22.27 17.34
N ASN A 344 -2.97 22.99 16.22
CA ASN A 344 -4.08 23.81 15.75
C ASN A 344 -5.34 22.96 15.48
N ARG A 345 -5.18 21.80 14.81
CA ARG A 345 -6.29 20.87 14.55
C ARG A 345 -6.86 20.25 15.83
N ILE A 346 -6.00 19.88 16.77
CA ILE A 346 -6.44 19.38 18.07
C ILE A 346 -7.31 20.43 18.78
N ASN A 347 -6.85 21.69 18.82
CA ASN A 347 -7.56 22.74 19.54
C ASN A 347 -8.82 23.19 18.81
N SER A 348 -8.76 23.46 17.49
CA SER A 348 -9.89 23.98 16.74
C SER A 348 -10.95 22.91 16.46
N ASP A 349 -10.54 21.78 15.91
CA ASP A 349 -11.49 20.81 15.39
C ASP A 349 -11.94 19.81 16.48
N LEU A 350 -10.98 19.24 17.24
CA LEU A 350 -11.31 18.25 18.26
C LEU A 350 -11.83 18.88 19.55
N ALA A 351 -11.11 19.85 20.12
CA ALA A 351 -11.53 20.44 21.39
C ALA A 351 -12.69 21.42 21.20
N ASN A 352 -12.53 22.45 20.36
CA ASN A 352 -13.54 23.50 20.20
C ASN A 352 -14.71 23.11 19.28
N GLY A 353 -14.48 22.26 18.25
CA GLY A 353 -15.54 21.74 17.40
C GLY A 353 -16.29 20.58 18.05
N LEU A 354 -15.76 19.36 17.86
CA LEU A 354 -16.38 18.12 18.32
C LEU A 354 -16.54 18.06 19.85
N GLY A 355 -15.51 18.45 20.60
CA GLY A 355 -15.54 18.43 22.07
C GLY A 355 -16.63 19.33 22.66
N ASN A 356 -16.80 20.54 22.12
CA ASN A 356 -17.88 21.43 22.55
C ASN A 356 -19.26 20.90 22.15
N LEU A 357 -19.42 20.31 20.96
CA LEU A 357 -20.67 19.69 20.55
C LEU A 357 -21.04 18.57 21.52
N VAL A 358 -20.16 17.64 21.81
CA VAL A 358 -20.42 16.54 22.76
C VAL A 358 -20.70 17.06 24.15
N SER A 359 -19.87 17.97 24.68
CA SER A 359 -20.02 18.51 26.00
C SER A 359 -21.37 19.22 26.20
N ARG A 360 -21.79 20.04 25.23
CA ARG A 360 -23.09 20.75 25.30
C ARG A 360 -24.26 19.78 25.17
N THR A 361 -24.18 18.79 24.26
CA THR A 361 -25.23 17.79 24.08
C THR A 361 -25.43 16.96 25.34
N VAL A 362 -24.34 16.48 25.95
CA VAL A 362 -24.38 15.71 27.21
C VAL A 362 -24.92 16.56 28.35
N ALA A 363 -24.47 17.82 28.47
CA ALA A 363 -24.99 18.74 29.52
C ALA A 363 -26.48 19.02 29.35
N MET A 364 -26.99 19.14 28.11
CA MET A 364 -28.43 19.27 27.86
C MET A 364 -29.18 17.99 28.19
N ALA A 365 -28.66 16.82 27.82
CA ALA A 365 -29.26 15.53 28.16
C ALA A 365 -29.34 15.33 29.68
N ASP A 366 -28.29 15.70 30.43
CA ASP A 366 -28.29 15.64 31.89
C ASP A 366 -29.33 16.61 32.49
N LYS A 367 -29.30 17.86 32.03
CA LYS A 367 -30.20 18.91 32.53
C LYS A 367 -31.68 18.62 32.31
N TYR A 368 -32.06 18.12 31.15
CA TYR A 368 -33.45 17.95 30.75
C TYR A 368 -34.00 16.55 30.97
N PHE A 369 -33.14 15.54 30.99
CA PHE A 369 -33.52 14.13 31.04
C PHE A 369 -32.81 13.34 32.14
N GLY A 370 -32.06 14.00 33.06
CA GLY A 370 -31.30 13.32 34.12
C GLY A 370 -30.25 12.34 33.57
N GLY A 371 -29.66 12.62 32.41
CA GLY A 371 -28.63 11.79 31.76
C GLY A 371 -29.18 10.56 31.03
N THR A 372 -30.50 10.35 31.01
CA THR A 372 -31.12 9.20 30.34
C THR A 372 -32.08 9.70 29.26
N LEU A 373 -31.76 9.41 27.98
CA LEU A 373 -32.66 9.78 26.89
C LEU A 373 -33.95 8.95 26.94
N PRO A 374 -35.15 9.55 26.75
CA PRO A 374 -36.40 8.81 26.70
C PRO A 374 -36.41 7.81 25.51
N THR A 375 -37.06 6.68 25.72
CA THR A 375 -37.27 5.66 24.68
C THR A 375 -38.36 6.05 23.69
N GLU A 376 -39.37 6.80 24.18
CA GLU A 376 -40.43 7.36 23.34
C GLU A 376 -39.93 8.66 22.70
N ARG A 377 -40.10 8.78 21.42
CA ARG A 377 -39.67 9.94 20.62
C ARG A 377 -40.84 10.40 19.75
N GLU A 378 -41.04 11.70 19.74
CA GLU A 378 -41.94 12.37 18.80
C GLU A 378 -41.08 13.13 17.79
N GLU A 379 -41.45 13.05 16.50
CA GLU A 379 -40.77 13.80 15.44
C GLU A 379 -41.12 15.30 15.60
N GLY A 380 -40.09 16.13 15.69
CA GLY A 380 -40.22 17.58 15.70
C GLY A 380 -40.14 18.18 14.29
N GLU A 381 -40.47 19.46 14.19
CA GLU A 381 -40.51 20.22 12.95
C GLU A 381 -39.17 20.18 12.16
N PHE A 382 -38.02 20.10 12.86
CA PHE A 382 -36.69 20.18 12.26
C PHE A 382 -35.96 18.82 12.15
N ASP A 383 -36.56 17.73 12.63
CA ASP A 383 -35.88 16.45 12.71
C ASP A 383 -35.53 15.86 11.31
N ALA A 384 -36.47 15.98 10.37
CA ALA A 384 -36.29 15.50 9.00
C ALA A 384 -35.15 16.25 8.28
N GLU A 385 -35.03 17.56 8.50
CA GLU A 385 -33.95 18.38 7.90
C GLU A 385 -32.59 18.02 8.51
N LEU A 386 -32.55 17.87 9.85
CA LEU A 386 -31.30 17.48 10.52
C LEU A 386 -30.84 16.07 10.15
N ILE A 387 -31.76 15.12 10.00
CA ILE A 387 -31.44 13.75 9.58
C ILE A 387 -30.89 13.76 8.15
N ALA A 388 -31.55 14.48 7.25
CA ALA A 388 -31.10 14.57 5.83
C ALA A 388 -29.73 15.24 5.67
N GLU A 389 -29.37 16.20 6.57
CA GLU A 389 -28.07 16.84 6.58
C GLU A 389 -26.97 15.92 7.16
N ALA A 390 -27.36 15.00 8.05
CA ALA A 390 -26.44 14.05 8.69
C ALA A 390 -26.17 12.79 7.82
N GLU A 391 -27.06 12.41 6.91
CA GLU A 391 -26.95 11.29 5.99
C GLU A 391 -26.15 11.66 4.71
#